data_ea6f0002a25c6b46e11c9f9415f4e78d
#
_entry.id   ea6f0002a25c6b46e11c9f9415f4e78d
#
_cell.length_a   1.000
_cell.length_b   1.000
_cell.length_c   1.000
_cell.angle_alpha   90.00
_cell.angle_beta   90.00
_cell.angle_gamma   90.00
#
_symmetry.space_group_name_H-M   'P 1'
#
loop_
_entity.id
_entity.type
_entity.pdbx_description
1 polymer ?
#
loop_
_entity_poly.entity_id
_entity_poly.type
_entity_poly.pdbx_seq_one_letter_code
_entity_poly.pdbx_strand_id
1 'polypeptide(L)'
;LTAWAAGKFSSTSVKKFFDEFDIASKINNRTLIIPGKVAVMKGEIQEKLPGWNVVVGPTEAVQLPKYMKDKEYEAREEANAPGADQAMSDRVNNRSLRPNSSAFIDFMKTGWDASEPEIEPLESSKFTPARLAALGKAFPGERLVIPAGSPKVRNNDCDYMFRPDTTFAYYTGLGQDYEAGAVLVLNPLDPDSPEAKAGKTHEAELFVAPRADTATQDFFMNAHYGEYWVGPRAGLKEMTAMTGIETHDIAQLADALSKDVGAEAGAVRVRVISDADPQVTSLVESIREANGYADPDKNNAADDKLHEFAAEARMVKDEYEIGEMRKAVQATKHGFDHILAKLPEALDKPRSERILEGAFNAVAREEGNALGYDTIIASGEHAPILHWMRNTGVVRKGDMLLIDAGVEVNSLYTADITRTFPTNGKFTDFQRRLYQAVLDSQQAGFEAAKPGATYSDIHHACMRVIAQRLHDWGLLPVDVEESLSPEGQQHRRWLACGVAHHLGLDVHDCAQARYESYQGAKIEPGMIFTIEPGLYFREDDLLIPPEYRGIGIRIEDDV
;
A
#
# COMPACT_ATOMS: atom_id res chain seq x y z
N LEU A 1 -22.10 15.28 16.13
CA LEU A 1 -21.54 16.46 15.43
C LEU A 1 -22.64 17.32 14.82
N THR A 2 -23.48 16.76 13.98
CA THR A 2 -24.59 17.50 13.33
C THR A 2 -25.50 18.16 14.37
N ALA A 3 -25.78 17.50 15.51
CA ALA A 3 -26.58 18.08 16.58
C ALA A 3 -25.88 19.23 17.31
N TRP A 4 -24.55 19.19 17.43
CA TRP A 4 -23.75 20.27 18.02
C TRP A 4 -23.64 21.46 17.07
N ALA A 5 -23.32 21.21 15.82
CA ALA A 5 -23.27 22.25 14.78
C ALA A 5 -24.62 22.96 14.58
N ALA A 6 -25.74 22.25 14.83
CA ALA A 6 -27.08 22.82 14.80
C ALA A 6 -27.51 23.44 16.15
N GLY A 7 -26.62 23.58 17.14
CA GLY A 7 -26.91 24.13 18.47
C GLY A 7 -27.82 23.21 19.34
N LYS A 8 -28.07 21.98 18.91
CA LYS A 8 -28.95 21.03 19.63
C LYS A 8 -28.22 20.22 20.68
N PHE A 9 -26.89 20.11 20.64
CA PHE A 9 -26.08 19.49 21.67
C PHE A 9 -25.42 20.58 22.51
N SER A 10 -25.85 20.73 23.74
CA SER A 10 -25.37 21.72 24.69
C SER A 10 -25.29 21.11 26.09
N SER A 11 -24.53 21.74 27.00
CA SER A 11 -24.48 21.32 28.41
C SER A 11 -25.88 21.25 29.04
N THR A 12 -26.79 22.15 28.63
CA THR A 12 -28.17 22.17 29.10
C THR A 12 -28.99 21.01 28.54
N SER A 13 -28.82 20.64 27.27
CA SER A 13 -29.51 19.47 26.69
C SER A 13 -29.01 18.15 27.27
N VAL A 14 -27.71 18.05 27.60
CA VAL A 14 -27.15 16.91 28.32
C VAL A 14 -27.77 16.79 29.71
N LYS A 15 -27.79 17.87 30.48
CA LYS A 15 -28.43 17.88 31.81
C LYS A 15 -29.89 17.44 31.74
N LYS A 16 -30.66 18.03 30.81
CA LYS A 16 -32.07 17.69 30.61
C LYS A 16 -32.29 16.20 30.33
N PHE A 17 -31.43 15.60 29.50
CA PHE A 17 -31.48 14.16 29.21
C PHE A 17 -31.23 13.31 30.46
N PHE A 18 -30.27 13.70 31.31
CA PHE A 18 -29.99 12.99 32.57
C PHE A 18 -31.16 13.09 33.56
N ASP A 19 -31.84 14.22 33.63
CA ASP A 19 -32.98 14.44 34.51
C ASP A 19 -34.23 13.67 34.00
N GLU A 20 -34.49 13.67 32.69
CA GLU A 20 -35.67 13.00 32.11
C GLU A 20 -35.62 11.47 32.16
N PHE A 21 -34.42 10.89 32.02
CA PHE A 21 -34.26 9.43 31.88
C PHE A 21 -33.74 8.73 33.15
N ASP A 22 -33.54 9.45 34.25
CA ASP A 22 -33.04 8.93 35.54
C ASP A 22 -31.83 7.99 35.35
N ILE A 23 -30.84 8.47 34.62
CA ILE A 23 -29.63 7.68 34.26
C ILE A 23 -28.87 7.26 35.53
N ALA A 24 -28.87 8.10 36.57
CA ALA A 24 -28.12 7.86 37.80
C ALA A 24 -28.62 6.61 38.58
N SER A 25 -29.87 6.24 38.44
CA SER A 25 -30.41 5.03 39.08
C SER A 25 -30.13 3.74 38.30
N LYS A 26 -29.77 3.87 37.02
CA LYS A 26 -29.63 2.73 36.07
C LYS A 26 -28.20 2.24 35.92
N ILE A 27 -27.21 3.01 36.30
CA ILE A 27 -25.81 2.65 36.16
C ILE A 27 -25.00 2.98 37.42
N ASN A 28 -24.08 2.08 37.76
CA ASN A 28 -23.25 2.20 38.96
C ASN A 28 -22.01 3.11 38.72
N ASN A 29 -21.45 3.11 37.50
CA ASN A 29 -20.33 3.94 37.15
C ASN A 29 -20.81 5.30 36.63
N ARG A 30 -20.50 6.36 37.38
CA ARG A 30 -20.91 7.75 37.07
C ARG A 30 -19.89 8.48 36.25
N THR A 31 -19.39 7.86 35.18
CA THR A 31 -18.47 8.50 34.22
C THR A 31 -19.20 8.77 32.91
N LEU A 32 -19.20 10.03 32.47
CA LEU A 32 -19.71 10.47 31.18
C LEU A 32 -18.54 10.75 30.23
N ILE A 33 -18.46 9.99 29.14
CA ILE A 33 -17.48 10.23 28.08
C ILE A 33 -18.10 11.12 27.02
N ILE A 34 -17.53 12.30 26.80
CA ILE A 34 -17.94 13.22 25.73
C ILE A 34 -16.96 13.12 24.56
N PRO A 35 -17.43 13.23 23.31
CA PRO A 35 -16.54 13.24 22.13
C PRO A 35 -15.48 14.33 22.20
N GLY A 36 -14.25 14.06 21.76
CA GLY A 36 -13.16 15.04 21.76
C GLY A 36 -13.50 16.34 21.02
N LYS A 37 -14.32 16.26 19.96
CA LYS A 37 -14.83 17.42 19.22
C LYS A 37 -15.70 18.40 20.03
N VAL A 38 -16.18 18.01 21.20
CA VAL A 38 -16.95 18.88 22.12
C VAL A 38 -16.23 19.04 23.47
N ALA A 39 -14.93 18.83 23.51
CA ALA A 39 -14.09 18.92 24.72
C ALA A 39 -14.22 20.27 25.46
N VAL A 40 -14.46 21.37 24.73
CA VAL A 40 -14.68 22.71 25.25
C VAL A 40 -15.86 22.79 26.21
N MET A 41 -16.81 21.87 26.11
CA MET A 41 -18.01 21.82 26.97
C MET A 41 -17.79 21.03 28.27
N LYS A 42 -16.62 20.40 28.47
CA LYS A 42 -16.34 19.54 29.62
C LYS A 42 -16.65 20.26 30.95
N GLY A 43 -16.13 21.48 31.13
CA GLY A 43 -16.31 22.27 32.36
C GLY A 43 -17.79 22.52 32.66
N GLU A 44 -18.55 23.04 31.69
CA GLU A 44 -19.96 23.33 31.85
C GLU A 44 -20.83 22.08 32.09
N ILE A 45 -20.51 20.97 31.47
CA ILE A 45 -21.22 19.71 31.69
C ILE A 45 -20.89 19.16 33.09
N GLN A 46 -19.63 19.26 33.51
CA GLN A 46 -19.19 18.83 34.84
C GLN A 46 -19.91 19.60 35.96
N GLU A 47 -20.06 20.92 35.81
CA GLU A 47 -20.81 21.76 36.75
C GLU A 47 -22.29 21.39 36.83
N LYS A 48 -22.90 21.07 35.69
CA LYS A 48 -24.35 20.74 35.62
C LYS A 48 -24.68 19.31 36.03
N LEU A 49 -23.70 18.43 36.13
CA LEU A 49 -23.85 17.03 36.55
C LEU A 49 -23.02 16.74 37.81
N PRO A 50 -23.40 17.29 38.97
CA PRO A 50 -22.69 17.03 40.22
C PRO A 50 -22.71 15.53 40.55
N GLY A 51 -21.56 14.99 40.93
CA GLY A 51 -21.40 13.55 41.23
C GLY A 51 -21.15 12.67 40.02
N TRP A 52 -21.00 13.24 38.82
CA TRP A 52 -20.50 12.56 37.62
C TRP A 52 -19.07 12.97 37.31
N ASN A 53 -18.27 12.05 36.81
CA ASN A 53 -16.95 12.32 36.26
C ASN A 53 -17.09 12.52 34.73
N VAL A 54 -16.83 13.72 34.23
CA VAL A 54 -16.88 14.01 32.79
C VAL A 54 -15.48 13.91 32.21
N VAL A 55 -15.28 12.96 31.31
CA VAL A 55 -14.00 12.74 30.61
C VAL A 55 -14.15 13.01 29.12
N VAL A 56 -13.09 13.52 28.51
CA VAL A 56 -13.02 13.73 27.07
C VAL A 56 -12.53 12.44 26.43
N GLY A 57 -13.31 11.88 25.57
CA GLY A 57 -13.00 10.71 24.75
C GLY A 57 -12.42 11.09 23.39
N PRO A 58 -12.22 10.10 22.51
CA PRO A 58 -11.70 10.33 21.17
C PRO A 58 -12.63 11.20 20.32
N THR A 59 -12.07 11.82 19.29
CA THR A 59 -12.82 12.67 18.36
C THR A 59 -13.80 11.89 17.49
N GLU A 60 -13.46 10.63 17.15
CA GLU A 60 -14.29 9.78 16.31
C GLU A 60 -14.90 8.61 17.09
N ALA A 61 -16.17 8.33 16.81
CA ALA A 61 -16.92 7.27 17.50
C ALA A 61 -16.33 5.86 17.29
N VAL A 62 -15.68 5.63 16.16
CA VAL A 62 -14.99 4.35 15.86
C VAL A 62 -13.82 4.06 16.81
N GLN A 63 -13.21 5.09 17.37
CA GLN A 63 -12.11 4.98 18.34
C GLN A 63 -12.59 4.72 19.78
N LEU A 64 -13.88 4.89 20.03
CA LEU A 64 -14.44 4.79 21.38
C LEU A 64 -14.24 3.41 22.03
N PRO A 65 -14.40 2.27 21.32
CA PRO A 65 -14.14 0.96 21.92
C PRO A 65 -12.70 0.78 22.40
N LYS A 66 -11.72 1.23 21.60
CA LYS A 66 -10.30 1.22 21.98
C LYS A 66 -10.05 2.15 23.17
N TYR A 67 -10.52 3.38 23.10
CA TYR A 67 -10.40 4.37 24.18
C TYR A 67 -11.00 3.87 25.50
N MET A 68 -12.19 3.26 25.46
CA MET A 68 -12.81 2.68 26.64
C MET A 68 -11.98 1.55 27.22
N LYS A 69 -11.38 0.73 26.37
CA LYS A 69 -10.51 -0.38 26.75
C LYS A 69 -9.22 0.13 27.40
N ASP A 70 -8.61 1.15 26.84
CA ASP A 70 -7.39 1.76 27.37
C ASP A 70 -7.65 2.46 28.71
N LYS A 71 -8.76 3.20 28.84
CA LYS A 71 -9.18 3.84 30.11
C LYS A 71 -9.61 2.83 31.18
N GLU A 72 -10.15 1.72 30.82
CA GLU A 72 -10.42 0.62 31.72
C GLU A 72 -9.11 -0.02 32.23
N TYR A 73 -8.07 -0.02 31.40
CA TYR A 73 -6.71 -0.46 31.76
C TYR A 73 -6.06 0.51 32.76
N GLU A 74 -6.09 1.84 32.51
CA GLU A 74 -5.58 2.85 33.43
C GLU A 74 -6.30 2.83 34.81
N ALA A 75 -7.61 2.70 34.82
CA ALA A 75 -8.40 2.62 36.06
C ALA A 75 -8.12 1.36 36.89
N ARG A 76 -7.52 0.34 36.29
CA ARG A 76 -7.16 -0.92 36.94
C ARG A 76 -5.75 -0.93 37.52
N GLU A 77 -4.83 -0.21 36.91
CA GLU A 77 -3.50 0.02 37.52
C GLU A 77 -3.64 0.75 38.87
N GLU A 78 -4.63 1.66 38.99
CA GLU A 78 -4.94 2.37 40.25
C GLU A 78 -5.72 1.51 41.28
N ALA A 79 -6.36 0.42 40.84
CA ALA A 79 -7.26 -0.41 41.67
C ALA A 79 -6.67 -1.79 42.06
N ASN A 80 -5.37 -1.95 42.05
CA ASN A 80 -4.69 -3.23 42.30
C ASN A 80 -5.02 -3.87 43.65
N ALA A 81 -6.10 -4.68 43.64
CA ALA A 81 -6.33 -5.72 44.64
C ALA A 81 -6.05 -7.09 44.01
N PRO A 82 -5.22 -7.94 44.64
CA PRO A 82 -4.90 -9.26 44.07
C PRO A 82 -6.15 -10.13 43.93
N GLY A 83 -6.53 -10.50 42.72
CA GLY A 83 -7.61 -11.46 42.44
C GLY A 83 -8.67 -11.02 41.44
N ALA A 84 -8.83 -9.73 41.13
CA ALA A 84 -9.81 -9.26 40.12
C ALA A 84 -9.30 -9.36 38.66
N ASP A 85 -7.99 -9.37 38.47
CA ASP A 85 -7.36 -9.36 37.16
C ASP A 85 -7.48 -10.66 36.39
N GLN A 86 -7.54 -11.79 37.08
CA GLN A 86 -7.56 -13.11 36.43
C GLN A 86 -8.87 -13.36 35.67
N ALA A 87 -10.02 -12.98 36.24
CA ALA A 87 -11.33 -13.25 35.64
C ALA A 87 -11.65 -12.41 34.40
N MET A 88 -10.92 -11.29 34.17
CA MET A 88 -11.16 -10.41 33.02
C MET A 88 -10.09 -10.51 31.96
N SER A 89 -8.84 -10.80 32.30
CA SER A 89 -7.84 -11.24 31.32
C SER A 89 -8.31 -12.51 30.59
N ASP A 90 -9.00 -13.40 31.32
CA ASP A 90 -9.60 -14.61 30.76
C ASP A 90 -10.75 -14.34 29.78
N ARG A 91 -11.48 -13.21 29.93
CA ARG A 91 -12.56 -12.82 29.00
C ARG A 91 -12.06 -12.15 27.71
N VAL A 92 -10.95 -11.46 27.78
CA VAL A 92 -10.36 -10.75 26.63
C VAL A 92 -9.58 -11.72 25.73
N ASN A 93 -9.14 -12.85 26.24
CA ASN A 93 -8.34 -13.81 25.49
C ASN A 93 -8.73 -15.26 25.83
N ASN A 94 -9.97 -15.65 25.51
CA ASN A 94 -10.46 -17.02 25.72
C ASN A 94 -9.62 -18.12 25.04
N ARG A 95 -8.79 -17.75 24.09
CA ARG A 95 -7.93 -18.66 23.33
C ARG A 95 -6.59 -18.91 24.00
N SER A 96 -6.10 -17.97 24.80
CA SER A 96 -4.74 -17.98 25.33
C SER A 96 -4.74 -18.21 26.83
N LEU A 97 -4.29 -19.39 27.25
CA LEU A 97 -4.00 -19.71 28.66
C LEU A 97 -2.59 -19.19 29.01
N ARG A 98 -2.35 -17.87 28.85
CA ARG A 98 -1.03 -17.28 29.14
C ARG A 98 -0.76 -17.32 30.66
N PRO A 99 0.41 -17.84 31.08
CA PRO A 99 0.81 -17.73 32.47
C PRO A 99 1.03 -16.25 32.85
N ASN A 100 0.56 -15.87 34.04
CA ASN A 100 0.66 -14.49 34.56
C ASN A 100 1.26 -14.43 35.97
N SER A 101 1.75 -15.55 36.51
CA SER A 101 2.39 -15.55 37.84
C SER A 101 3.72 -14.79 37.81
N SER A 102 4.04 -14.11 38.92
CA SER A 102 5.32 -13.43 39.07
C SER A 102 6.52 -14.38 38.86
N ALA A 103 6.43 -15.60 39.37
CA ALA A 103 7.46 -16.61 39.19
C ALA A 103 7.72 -16.94 37.71
N PHE A 104 6.67 -17.02 36.89
CA PHE A 104 6.82 -17.21 35.44
C PHE A 104 7.43 -15.98 34.78
N ILE A 105 6.89 -14.81 35.08
CA ILE A 105 7.37 -13.53 34.52
C ILE A 105 8.85 -13.30 34.83
N ASP A 106 9.24 -13.51 36.10
CA ASP A 106 10.62 -13.35 36.53
C ASP A 106 11.56 -14.36 35.86
N PHE A 107 11.10 -15.60 35.68
CA PHE A 107 11.85 -16.64 34.97
C PHE A 107 12.02 -16.27 33.48
N MET A 108 10.98 -15.76 32.83
CA MET A 108 11.01 -15.38 31.41
C MET A 108 11.92 -14.18 31.12
N LYS A 109 12.20 -13.33 32.10
CA LYS A 109 13.06 -12.15 31.95
C LYS A 109 14.56 -12.44 32.04
N THR A 110 14.96 -13.67 32.25
CA THR A 110 16.35 -14.03 32.50
C THR A 110 16.87 -15.10 31.55
N GLY A 111 18.17 -15.06 31.28
CA GLY A 111 18.87 -16.12 30.56
C GLY A 111 18.78 -16.05 29.04
N TRP A 112 18.34 -14.94 28.49
CA TRP A 112 18.34 -14.68 27.05
C TRP A 112 19.67 -14.06 26.61
N ASP A 113 20.12 -14.42 25.41
CA ASP A 113 21.24 -13.75 24.77
C ASP A 113 20.82 -12.33 24.38
N ALA A 114 21.59 -11.35 24.81
CA ALA A 114 21.39 -9.93 24.51
C ALA A 114 22.47 -9.37 23.56
N SER A 115 23.18 -10.26 22.84
CA SER A 115 24.16 -9.83 21.85
C SER A 115 23.50 -9.06 20.70
N GLU A 116 24.10 -7.94 20.31
CA GLU A 116 23.68 -7.17 19.15
C GLU A 116 24.17 -7.92 17.89
N PRO A 117 23.30 -8.22 16.90
CA PRO A 117 23.71 -8.84 15.66
C PRO A 117 24.58 -7.87 14.82
N GLU A 118 25.57 -8.39 14.10
CA GLU A 118 26.21 -7.64 13.02
C GLU A 118 25.23 -7.48 11.86
N ILE A 119 25.03 -6.25 11.41
CA ILE A 119 24.11 -5.92 10.34
C ILE A 119 24.86 -5.25 9.19
N GLU A 120 24.70 -5.79 8.00
CA GLU A 120 25.21 -5.21 6.77
C GLU A 120 24.27 -4.10 6.27
N PRO A 121 24.82 -2.98 5.77
CA PRO A 121 24.02 -1.95 5.11
C PRO A 121 23.23 -2.53 3.93
N LEU A 122 21.99 -2.07 3.76
CA LEU A 122 21.20 -2.39 2.58
C LEU A 122 21.88 -1.85 1.31
N GLU A 123 21.79 -2.58 0.21
CA GLU A 123 22.33 -2.09 -1.08
C GLU A 123 21.67 -0.77 -1.50
N SER A 124 20.37 -0.63 -1.24
CA SER A 124 19.57 0.58 -1.48
C SER A 124 20.10 1.81 -0.72
N SER A 125 20.78 1.62 0.43
CA SER A 125 21.32 2.73 1.25
C SER A 125 22.36 3.58 0.51
N LYS A 126 22.92 3.09 -0.59
CA LYS A 126 23.83 3.85 -1.47
C LYS A 126 23.07 4.83 -2.37
N PHE A 127 21.78 4.62 -2.60
CA PHE A 127 20.94 5.38 -3.55
C PHE A 127 19.94 6.29 -2.82
N THR A 128 19.43 5.88 -1.68
CA THR A 128 18.44 6.65 -0.91
C THR A 128 18.91 8.06 -0.52
N PRO A 129 20.19 8.37 -0.23
CA PRO A 129 20.62 9.73 0.06
C PRO A 129 20.36 10.71 -1.08
N ALA A 130 20.55 10.30 -2.35
CA ALA A 130 20.28 11.15 -3.50
C ALA A 130 18.77 11.40 -3.67
N ARG A 131 17.94 10.38 -3.43
CA ARG A 131 16.49 10.48 -3.46
C ARG A 131 15.96 11.43 -2.38
N LEU A 132 16.45 11.29 -1.14
CA LEU A 132 16.11 12.15 -0.02
C LEU A 132 16.53 13.61 -0.24
N ALA A 133 17.71 13.83 -0.81
CA ALA A 133 18.20 15.17 -1.16
C ALA A 133 17.32 15.83 -2.22
N ALA A 134 16.89 15.09 -3.24
CA ALA A 134 15.99 15.60 -4.28
C ALA A 134 14.61 15.97 -3.69
N LEU A 135 14.07 15.11 -2.81
CA LEU A 135 12.81 15.36 -2.11
C LEU A 135 12.88 16.62 -1.24
N GLY A 136 13.89 16.73 -0.38
CA GLY A 136 14.05 17.90 0.50
C GLY A 136 14.24 19.20 -0.30
N LYS A 137 14.94 19.14 -1.44
CA LYS A 137 15.13 20.31 -2.32
C LYS A 137 13.82 20.78 -2.96
N ALA A 138 12.88 19.86 -3.21
CA ALA A 138 11.57 20.19 -3.78
C ALA A 138 10.64 20.92 -2.80
N PHE A 139 10.82 20.71 -1.49
CA PHE A 139 9.99 21.27 -0.42
C PHE A 139 10.81 22.04 0.63
N PRO A 140 11.50 23.12 0.24
CA PRO A 140 12.42 23.84 1.12
C PRO A 140 11.66 24.45 2.31
N GLY A 141 12.21 24.22 3.54
CA GLY A 141 11.65 24.76 4.77
C GLY A 141 10.39 24.05 5.29
N GLU A 142 9.98 22.96 4.66
CA GLU A 142 8.80 22.19 5.09
C GLU A 142 9.23 20.84 5.70
N ARG A 143 8.50 20.37 6.70
CA ARG A 143 8.70 19.02 7.27
C ARG A 143 7.87 18.03 6.47
N LEU A 144 8.50 16.92 6.04
CA LEU A 144 7.86 15.89 5.22
C LEU A 144 7.75 14.61 6.04
N VAL A 145 6.54 14.05 6.12
CA VAL A 145 6.21 12.88 6.94
C VAL A 145 5.76 11.76 6.01
N ILE A 146 6.48 10.65 6.04
CA ILE A 146 6.26 9.51 5.15
C ILE A 146 6.11 8.25 6.01
N PRO A 147 4.87 7.85 6.35
CA PRO A 147 4.63 6.65 7.15
C PRO A 147 4.82 5.37 6.32
N ALA A 148 5.29 4.31 6.97
CA ALA A 148 5.28 2.96 6.39
C ALA A 148 3.88 2.34 6.33
N GLY A 149 2.99 2.80 7.17
CA GLY A 149 1.67 2.23 7.37
C GLY A 149 1.59 1.21 8.50
N SER A 150 0.38 0.92 8.90
CA SER A 150 0.07 -0.04 9.97
C SER A 150 -0.29 -1.42 9.40
N PRO A 151 -0.10 -2.53 10.18
CA PRO A 151 -0.57 -3.85 9.77
C PRO A 151 -2.07 -3.86 9.46
N LYS A 152 -2.46 -4.59 8.42
CA LYS A 152 -3.87 -4.75 8.02
C LYS A 152 -4.41 -6.05 8.59
N VAL A 153 -5.45 -5.95 9.42
CA VAL A 153 -6.10 -7.12 10.01
C VAL A 153 -6.75 -7.97 8.92
N ARG A 154 -6.37 -9.24 8.86
CA ARG A 154 -7.01 -10.24 8.01
C ARG A 154 -8.27 -10.79 8.68
N ASN A 155 -8.14 -11.23 9.93
CA ASN A 155 -9.26 -11.65 10.77
C ASN A 155 -8.83 -11.65 12.24
N ASN A 156 -9.71 -11.24 13.16
CA ASN A 156 -9.51 -11.21 14.61
C ASN A 156 -8.13 -10.67 15.02
N ASP A 157 -7.21 -11.55 15.36
CA ASP A 157 -5.84 -11.34 15.82
C ASP A 157 -4.78 -11.81 14.82
N CYS A 158 -5.16 -12.06 13.58
CA CYS A 158 -4.25 -12.40 12.49
C CYS A 158 -4.21 -11.26 11.47
N ASP A 159 -3.01 -10.78 11.19
CA ASP A 159 -2.79 -9.75 10.19
C ASP A 159 -2.42 -10.38 8.83
N TYR A 160 -2.60 -9.61 7.76
CA TYR A 160 -1.91 -9.89 6.50
C TYR A 160 -0.42 -9.66 6.67
N MET A 161 0.40 -10.30 5.82
CA MET A 161 1.81 -9.97 5.73
C MET A 161 1.93 -8.45 5.50
N PHE A 162 2.78 -7.79 6.28
CA PHE A 162 2.96 -6.36 6.18
C PHE A 162 3.72 -6.01 4.90
N ARG A 163 3.22 -5.03 4.16
CA ARG A 163 3.90 -4.39 3.05
C ARG A 163 3.89 -2.89 3.31
N PRO A 164 5.04 -2.23 3.40
CA PRO A 164 5.09 -0.80 3.63
C PRO A 164 4.51 -0.01 2.46
N ASP A 165 4.12 1.23 2.73
CA ASP A 165 3.80 2.19 1.69
C ASP A 165 4.95 2.33 0.69
N THR A 166 4.62 2.43 -0.58
CA THR A 166 5.60 2.49 -1.67
C THR A 166 6.52 3.71 -1.59
N THR A 167 6.01 4.86 -1.15
CA THR A 167 6.82 6.06 -0.94
C THR A 167 7.82 5.86 0.19
N PHE A 168 7.38 5.24 1.30
CA PHE A 168 8.27 4.89 2.40
C PHE A 168 9.38 3.92 1.94
N ALA A 169 9.02 2.86 1.25
CA ALA A 169 9.98 1.88 0.74
C ALA A 169 10.99 2.52 -0.24
N TYR A 170 10.56 3.42 -1.11
CA TYR A 170 11.42 4.12 -2.05
C TYR A 170 12.49 4.98 -1.38
N TYR A 171 12.11 5.72 -0.32
CA TYR A 171 13.03 6.63 0.35
C TYR A 171 13.87 5.98 1.46
N THR A 172 13.46 4.83 1.99
CA THR A 172 14.20 4.13 3.05
C THR A 172 14.95 2.89 2.55
N GLY A 173 14.48 2.28 1.46
CA GLY A 173 14.94 0.98 1.00
C GLY A 173 14.45 -0.20 1.84
N LEU A 174 13.56 0.02 2.81
CA LEU A 174 13.01 -1.01 3.68
C LEU A 174 11.85 -1.73 2.98
N GLY A 175 11.94 -3.05 2.89
CA GLY A 175 10.92 -3.91 2.29
C GLY A 175 9.93 -4.50 3.29
N GLN A 176 9.34 -5.65 2.92
CA GLN A 176 8.24 -6.28 3.68
C GLN A 176 8.63 -6.77 5.09
N ASP A 177 9.84 -7.22 5.28
CA ASP A 177 10.29 -7.83 6.56
C ASP A 177 10.65 -6.79 7.64
N TYR A 178 10.35 -5.50 7.38
CA TYR A 178 10.72 -4.41 8.26
C TYR A 178 9.50 -3.76 8.93
N GLU A 179 9.75 -2.83 9.80
CA GLU A 179 8.87 -2.34 10.85
C GLU A 179 7.57 -1.71 10.37
N ALA A 180 6.45 -2.38 10.63
CA ALA A 180 5.14 -1.77 10.55
C ALA A 180 5.03 -0.59 11.55
N GLY A 181 4.37 0.48 11.11
CA GLY A 181 4.21 1.70 11.93
C GLY A 181 5.44 2.59 11.99
N ALA A 182 6.50 2.28 11.22
CA ALA A 182 7.63 3.17 11.08
C ALA A 182 7.25 4.47 10.35
N VAL A 183 7.96 5.56 10.65
CA VAL A 183 7.73 6.87 10.01
C VAL A 183 9.06 7.50 9.64
N LEU A 184 9.23 7.82 8.37
CA LEU A 184 10.34 8.64 7.89
C LEU A 184 9.94 10.12 7.97
N VAL A 185 10.80 10.94 8.55
CA VAL A 185 10.61 12.38 8.67
C VAL A 185 11.81 13.11 8.06
N LEU A 186 11.57 14.03 7.14
CA LEU A 186 12.58 14.96 6.67
C LEU A 186 12.35 16.32 7.37
N ASN A 187 13.27 16.69 8.22
CA ASN A 187 13.24 17.95 8.93
C ASN A 187 14.01 19.02 8.17
N PRO A 188 13.43 20.22 7.92
CA PRO A 188 14.16 21.30 7.28
C PRO A 188 15.30 21.77 8.20
N LEU A 189 16.48 22.00 7.64
CA LEU A 189 17.62 22.53 8.35
C LEU A 189 17.46 24.03 8.60
N ASP A 190 18.03 24.50 9.72
CA ASP A 190 18.22 25.92 9.95
C ASP A 190 19.06 26.51 8.79
N PRO A 191 18.57 27.54 8.06
CA PRO A 191 19.30 28.16 6.97
C PRO A 191 20.71 28.65 7.34
N ASP A 192 20.94 28.92 8.63
CA ASP A 192 22.22 29.38 9.15
C ASP A 192 23.18 28.25 9.56
N SER A 193 22.71 26.99 9.54
CA SER A 193 23.56 25.83 9.85
C SER A 193 24.70 25.64 8.83
N PRO A 194 25.82 25.05 9.22
CA PRO A 194 26.92 24.73 8.30
C PRO A 194 26.48 23.82 7.15
N GLU A 195 25.61 22.85 7.42
CA GLU A 195 25.08 21.87 6.48
C GLU A 195 24.17 22.54 5.43
N ALA A 196 23.32 23.48 5.85
CA ALA A 196 22.47 24.24 4.94
C ALA A 196 23.32 25.16 4.02
N LYS A 197 24.36 25.79 4.57
CA LYS A 197 25.33 26.59 3.80
C LYS A 197 26.15 25.74 2.82
N ALA A 198 26.29 24.44 3.10
CA ALA A 198 26.90 23.45 2.19
C ALA A 198 25.89 22.90 1.13
N GLY A 199 24.64 23.34 1.16
CA GLY A 199 23.60 22.99 0.16
C GLY A 199 22.68 21.85 0.56
N LYS A 200 22.77 21.30 1.79
CA LYS A 200 21.80 20.33 2.33
C LYS A 200 20.55 21.09 2.81
N THR A 201 19.38 20.61 2.45
CA THR A 201 18.12 21.29 2.80
C THR A 201 17.41 20.67 4.01
N HIS A 202 17.54 19.36 4.17
CA HIS A 202 16.86 18.59 5.20
C HIS A 202 17.78 17.57 5.86
N GLU A 203 17.45 17.18 7.09
CA GLU A 203 17.92 15.98 7.76
C GLU A 203 16.80 14.94 7.75
N ALA A 204 17.15 13.70 7.38
CA ALA A 204 16.22 12.58 7.42
C ALA A 204 16.37 11.82 8.74
N GLU A 205 15.27 11.54 9.40
CA GLU A 205 15.17 10.77 10.64
C GLU A 205 14.13 9.66 10.48
N LEU A 206 14.42 8.48 10.98
CA LEU A 206 13.52 7.33 10.95
C LEU A 206 13.01 7.03 12.36
N PHE A 207 11.72 6.98 12.54
CA PHE A 207 11.07 6.64 13.80
C PHE A 207 10.49 5.23 13.73
N VAL A 208 10.94 4.35 14.64
CA VAL A 208 10.48 2.95 14.68
C VAL A 208 10.18 2.52 16.12
N ALA A 209 9.36 1.49 16.28
CA ALA A 209 9.17 0.83 17.56
C ALA A 209 10.50 0.17 17.98
N PRO A 210 11.08 0.50 19.15
CA PRO A 210 12.33 -0.09 19.58
C PRO A 210 12.18 -1.60 19.79
N ARG A 211 13.28 -2.35 19.63
CA ARG A 211 13.31 -3.75 20.00
C ARG A 211 12.99 -3.90 21.49
N ALA A 212 12.08 -4.83 21.82
CA ALA A 212 11.72 -5.09 23.19
C ALA A 212 12.93 -5.69 23.95
N ASP A 213 13.30 -5.06 25.07
CA ASP A 213 14.33 -5.62 25.95
C ASP A 213 13.87 -6.98 26.48
N THR A 214 14.74 -7.99 26.42
CA THR A 214 14.48 -9.34 26.90
C THR A 214 14.12 -9.40 28.40
N ALA A 215 14.49 -8.37 29.18
CA ALA A 215 14.10 -8.20 30.57
C ALA A 215 12.69 -7.62 30.75
N THR A 216 11.98 -7.27 29.70
CA THR A 216 10.60 -6.73 29.73
C THR A 216 9.56 -7.78 29.39
N GLN A 217 8.31 -7.53 29.77
CA GLN A 217 7.19 -8.42 29.39
C GLN A 217 6.89 -8.35 27.89
N ASP A 218 7.13 -7.23 27.24
CA ASP A 218 6.87 -7.04 25.81
C ASP A 218 7.63 -8.05 24.94
N PHE A 219 8.83 -8.46 25.35
CA PHE A 219 9.61 -9.47 24.66
C PHE A 219 8.84 -10.77 24.44
N PHE A 220 8.11 -11.26 25.44
CA PHE A 220 7.43 -12.56 25.41
C PHE A 220 5.90 -12.49 25.50
N MET A 221 5.30 -11.34 25.76
CA MET A 221 3.85 -11.15 25.84
C MET A 221 3.26 -10.47 24.60
N ASN A 222 4.03 -9.66 23.90
CA ASN A 222 3.54 -8.95 22.72
C ASN A 222 3.68 -9.81 21.46
N ALA A 223 2.56 -10.27 20.92
CA ALA A 223 2.53 -11.14 19.75
C ALA A 223 2.78 -10.40 18.41
N HIS A 224 2.73 -9.07 18.39
CA HIS A 224 2.93 -8.29 17.17
C HIS A 224 4.40 -7.92 16.93
N TYR A 225 5.15 -7.62 18.00
CA TYR A 225 6.54 -7.17 17.88
C TYR A 225 7.50 -7.76 18.92
N GLY A 226 7.03 -8.60 19.84
CA GLY A 226 7.92 -9.29 20.79
C GLY A 226 8.74 -10.38 20.07
N GLU A 227 10.06 -10.33 20.19
CA GLU A 227 10.96 -11.26 19.47
C GLU A 227 10.72 -12.73 19.79
N TYR A 228 10.15 -13.05 20.95
CA TYR A 228 9.72 -14.41 21.31
C TYR A 228 8.66 -14.97 20.33
N TRP A 229 7.89 -14.07 19.71
CA TRP A 229 6.80 -14.43 18.78
C TRP A 229 7.15 -14.29 17.31
N VAL A 230 7.87 -13.23 16.97
CA VAL A 230 8.10 -12.85 15.57
C VAL A 230 9.54 -13.08 15.11
N GLY A 231 10.43 -13.46 16.03
CA GLY A 231 11.84 -13.64 15.76
C GLY A 231 12.64 -12.33 15.94
N PRO A 232 13.94 -12.37 15.62
CA PRO A 232 14.85 -11.24 15.80
C PRO A 232 14.39 -10.01 15.01
N ARG A 233 14.47 -8.83 15.65
CA ARG A 233 14.18 -7.52 15.06
C ARG A 233 15.39 -6.60 15.17
N ALA A 234 15.57 -5.72 14.19
CA ALA A 234 16.58 -4.70 14.26
C ALA A 234 16.26 -3.70 15.37
N GLY A 235 17.25 -3.36 16.20
CA GLY A 235 17.18 -2.25 17.13
C GLY A 235 17.44 -0.91 16.43
N LEU A 236 17.41 0.19 17.20
CA LEU A 236 17.57 1.54 16.61
C LEU A 236 18.93 1.72 15.92
N LYS A 237 20.02 1.24 16.54
CA LYS A 237 21.37 1.33 15.97
C LYS A 237 21.53 0.48 14.72
N GLU A 238 20.98 -0.72 14.75
CA GLU A 238 21.02 -1.63 13.62
C GLU A 238 20.21 -1.06 12.45
N MET A 239 19.05 -0.46 12.71
CA MET A 239 18.25 0.18 11.68
C MET A 239 19.00 1.37 11.05
N THR A 240 19.69 2.18 11.86
CA THR A 240 20.59 3.23 11.35
C THR A 240 21.70 2.64 10.47
N ALA A 241 22.33 1.55 10.90
CA ALA A 241 23.38 0.90 10.11
C ALA A 241 22.87 0.34 8.77
N MET A 242 21.67 -0.22 8.75
CA MET A 242 21.03 -0.76 7.55
C MET A 242 20.70 0.32 6.52
N THR A 243 20.06 1.40 6.97
CA THR A 243 19.48 2.42 6.09
C THR A 243 20.41 3.61 5.82
N GLY A 244 21.35 3.87 6.73
CA GLY A 244 22.13 5.10 6.75
C GLY A 244 21.34 6.32 7.25
N ILE A 245 20.11 6.13 7.77
CA ILE A 245 19.23 7.17 8.30
C ILE A 245 19.25 7.08 9.83
N GLU A 246 19.46 8.21 10.52
CA GLU A 246 19.41 8.24 11.98
C GLU A 246 18.05 7.78 12.48
N THR A 247 18.05 6.81 13.42
CA THR A 247 16.83 6.14 13.86
C THR A 247 16.53 6.41 15.32
N HIS A 248 15.27 6.75 15.61
CA HIS A 248 14.74 7.14 16.89
C HIS A 248 13.56 6.26 17.33
N ASP A 249 13.27 6.28 18.64
CA ASP A 249 12.07 5.65 19.19
C ASP A 249 10.81 6.36 18.68
N ILE A 250 9.83 5.58 18.18
CA ILE A 250 8.54 6.07 17.70
C ILE A 250 7.79 6.90 18.77
N ALA A 251 8.05 6.66 20.05
CA ALA A 251 7.47 7.46 21.13
C ALA A 251 7.85 8.94 21.06
N GLN A 252 8.95 9.29 20.39
CA GLN A 252 9.43 10.66 20.20
C GLN A 252 8.81 11.36 18.98
N LEU A 253 8.05 10.64 18.16
CA LEU A 253 7.51 11.15 16.89
C LEU A 253 6.65 12.41 17.08
N ALA A 254 5.73 12.42 18.04
CA ALA A 254 4.81 13.54 18.25
C ALA A 254 5.56 14.83 18.60
N ASP A 255 6.58 14.74 19.45
CA ASP A 255 7.43 15.87 19.83
C ASP A 255 8.25 16.37 18.63
N ALA A 256 8.84 15.44 17.87
CA ALA A 256 9.60 15.76 16.66
C ALA A 256 8.75 16.46 15.61
N LEU A 257 7.52 15.97 15.37
CA LEU A 257 6.62 16.56 14.39
C LEU A 257 6.09 17.94 14.81
N SER A 258 5.98 18.21 16.11
CA SER A 258 5.44 19.48 16.63
C SER A 258 6.47 20.60 16.68
N LYS A 259 7.77 20.28 16.58
CA LYS A 259 8.85 21.23 16.76
C LYS A 259 8.83 22.34 15.70
N ASP A 260 8.83 23.61 16.14
CA ASP A 260 8.90 24.82 15.31
C ASP A 260 7.75 24.97 14.29
N VAL A 261 6.66 24.20 14.47
CA VAL A 261 5.50 24.22 13.59
C VAL A 261 4.64 25.46 13.86
N GLY A 262 4.14 26.11 12.82
CA GLY A 262 3.27 27.27 12.99
C GLY A 262 2.65 27.81 11.70
N ALA A 263 1.72 28.75 11.89
CA ALA A 263 1.05 29.48 10.80
C ALA A 263 1.84 30.69 10.31
N GLU A 264 2.75 31.20 11.12
CA GLU A 264 3.46 32.45 10.89
C GLU A 264 4.57 32.30 9.84
N ALA A 265 5.02 33.43 9.30
CA ALA A 265 6.13 33.44 8.35
C ALA A 265 7.42 32.95 9.02
N GLY A 266 8.09 31.97 8.43
CA GLY A 266 9.30 31.36 8.96
C GLY A 266 9.08 30.16 9.88
N ALA A 267 7.83 29.87 10.28
CA ALA A 267 7.52 28.61 10.95
C ALA A 267 7.49 27.44 9.98
N VAL A 268 7.79 26.23 10.50
CA VAL A 268 7.78 24.99 9.72
C VAL A 268 6.36 24.59 9.37
N ARG A 269 6.13 24.25 8.10
CA ARG A 269 4.90 23.60 7.64
C ARG A 269 5.13 22.11 7.54
N VAL A 270 4.08 21.32 7.77
CA VAL A 270 4.16 19.86 7.73
C VAL A 270 3.34 19.36 6.54
N ARG A 271 3.93 18.44 5.76
CA ARG A 271 3.25 17.63 4.76
C ARG A 271 3.29 16.17 5.15
N VAL A 272 2.29 15.39 4.74
CA VAL A 272 2.23 13.96 5.03
C VAL A 272 1.76 13.18 3.81
N ILE A 273 2.31 11.97 3.62
CA ILE A 273 1.71 10.95 2.75
C ILE A 273 0.48 10.40 3.48
N SER A 274 -0.68 10.99 3.20
CA SER A 274 -1.88 10.87 4.04
C SER A 274 -2.54 9.50 3.99
N ASP A 275 -2.39 8.77 2.87
CA ASP A 275 -3.07 7.49 2.66
C ASP A 275 -2.32 6.32 3.31
N ALA A 276 -1.04 6.50 3.65
CA ALA A 276 -0.18 5.44 4.16
C ALA A 276 -0.58 4.98 5.56
N ASP A 277 -0.85 5.93 6.48
CA ASP A 277 -1.24 5.64 7.86
C ASP A 277 -2.24 6.66 8.41
N PRO A 278 -3.50 6.25 8.67
CA PRO A 278 -4.51 7.15 9.21
C PRO A 278 -4.21 7.72 10.60
N GLN A 279 -3.42 7.00 11.43
CA GLN A 279 -3.07 7.48 12.77
C GLN A 279 -2.03 8.59 12.70
N VAL A 280 -1.01 8.43 11.85
CA VAL A 280 0.01 9.46 11.61
C VAL A 280 -0.62 10.68 10.93
N THR A 281 -1.52 10.47 9.97
CA THR A 281 -2.28 11.54 9.32
C THR A 281 -3.08 12.34 10.34
N SER A 282 -3.83 11.67 11.23
CA SER A 282 -4.59 12.34 12.30
C SER A 282 -3.69 13.08 13.29
N LEU A 283 -2.49 12.55 13.58
CA LEU A 283 -1.50 13.25 14.43
C LEU A 283 -1.04 14.54 13.75
N VAL A 284 -0.69 14.49 12.46
CA VAL A 284 -0.27 15.69 11.69
C VAL A 284 -1.40 16.72 11.65
N GLU A 285 -2.65 16.30 11.40
CA GLU A 285 -3.81 17.19 11.43
C GLU A 285 -3.99 17.88 12.79
N SER A 286 -3.86 17.13 13.88
CA SER A 286 -3.94 17.67 15.24
C SER A 286 -2.84 18.70 15.52
N ILE A 287 -1.62 18.45 15.02
CA ILE A 287 -0.50 19.40 15.12
C ILE A 287 -0.79 20.67 14.32
N ARG A 288 -1.30 20.55 13.09
CA ARG A 288 -1.71 21.69 12.25
C ARG A 288 -2.78 22.53 12.94
N GLU A 289 -3.79 21.88 13.52
CA GLU A 289 -4.87 22.54 14.25
C GLU A 289 -4.33 23.30 15.48
N ALA A 290 -3.52 22.65 16.31
CA ALA A 290 -2.92 23.24 17.49
C ALA A 290 -2.03 24.46 17.18
N ASN A 291 -1.47 24.53 15.97
CA ASN A 291 -0.56 25.58 15.52
C ASN A 291 -1.20 26.57 14.54
N GLY A 292 -2.54 26.62 14.46
CA GLY A 292 -3.29 27.70 13.83
C GLY A 292 -3.39 27.65 12.30
N TYR A 293 -3.18 26.50 11.65
CA TYR A 293 -3.38 26.35 10.20
C TYR A 293 -4.20 25.11 9.82
N ALA A 294 -5.33 24.95 10.46
CA ALA A 294 -6.31 23.91 10.19
C ALA A 294 -7.25 24.26 9.01
N ASP A 295 -6.71 24.48 7.83
CA ASP A 295 -7.49 24.63 6.59
C ASP A 295 -7.39 23.32 5.81
N PRO A 296 -8.39 22.42 5.88
CA PRO A 296 -8.29 21.08 5.27
C PRO A 296 -8.03 21.12 3.77
N ASP A 297 -8.67 22.06 3.05
CA ASP A 297 -8.51 22.13 1.59
C ASP A 297 -7.09 22.51 1.19
N LYS A 298 -6.49 23.48 1.89
CA LYS A 298 -5.09 23.86 1.63
C LYS A 298 -4.10 22.81 2.08
N ASN A 299 -4.36 22.14 3.21
CA ASN A 299 -3.48 21.09 3.72
C ASN A 299 -3.51 19.87 2.81
N ASN A 300 -4.70 19.41 2.38
CA ASN A 300 -4.84 18.32 1.42
C ASN A 300 -4.13 18.65 0.10
N ALA A 301 -4.34 19.83 -0.45
CA ALA A 301 -3.65 20.26 -1.67
C ALA A 301 -2.11 20.34 -1.51
N ALA A 302 -1.62 20.60 -0.29
CA ALA A 302 -0.20 20.57 0.01
C ALA A 302 0.33 19.13 0.10
N ASP A 303 -0.43 18.23 0.74
CA ASP A 303 -0.11 16.81 0.83
C ASP A 303 -0.15 16.12 -0.55
N ASP A 304 -1.15 16.45 -1.39
CA ASP A 304 -1.25 15.97 -2.78
C ASP A 304 0.01 16.28 -3.59
N LYS A 305 0.62 17.46 -3.40
CA LYS A 305 1.89 17.79 -4.07
C LYS A 305 3.07 16.95 -3.62
N LEU A 306 3.07 16.48 -2.38
CA LEU A 306 4.07 15.53 -1.91
C LEU A 306 3.86 14.16 -2.56
N HIS A 307 2.61 13.70 -2.66
CA HIS A 307 2.26 12.48 -3.39
C HIS A 307 2.65 12.56 -4.88
N GLU A 308 2.30 13.66 -5.56
CA GLU A 308 2.68 13.90 -6.96
C GLU A 308 4.20 13.80 -7.15
N PHE A 309 4.95 14.53 -6.34
CA PHE A 309 6.41 14.53 -6.43
C PHE A 309 7.01 13.14 -6.19
N ALA A 310 6.54 12.44 -5.16
CA ALA A 310 7.01 11.10 -4.83
C ALA A 310 6.69 10.08 -5.94
N ALA A 311 5.55 10.22 -6.60
CA ALA A 311 5.20 9.41 -7.77
C ALA A 311 6.10 9.73 -8.98
N GLU A 312 6.28 11.02 -9.28
CA GLU A 312 7.14 11.46 -10.42
C GLU A 312 8.61 11.08 -10.21
N ALA A 313 9.11 11.09 -8.98
CA ALA A 313 10.48 10.71 -8.65
C ALA A 313 10.80 9.23 -8.99
N ARG A 314 9.78 8.35 -9.02
CA ARG A 314 9.93 6.93 -9.35
C ARG A 314 9.86 6.61 -10.84
N MET A 315 9.55 7.59 -11.70
CA MET A 315 9.37 7.33 -13.13
C MET A 315 10.65 6.90 -13.83
N VAL A 316 11.77 7.56 -13.53
CA VAL A 316 13.08 7.22 -14.09
C VAL A 316 13.86 6.44 -13.03
N LYS A 317 14.09 5.17 -13.28
CA LYS A 317 14.74 4.23 -12.37
C LYS A 317 16.24 4.45 -12.33
N ASP A 318 16.83 4.41 -11.15
CA ASP A 318 18.28 4.36 -10.98
C ASP A 318 18.83 2.93 -11.21
N GLU A 319 20.16 2.77 -11.15
CA GLU A 319 20.83 1.49 -11.43
C GLU A 319 20.42 0.37 -10.46
N TYR A 320 20.12 0.71 -9.18
CA TYR A 320 19.63 -0.25 -8.19
C TYR A 320 18.25 -0.75 -8.59
N GLU A 321 17.32 0.15 -8.88
CA GLU A 321 15.96 -0.15 -9.28
C GLU A 321 15.92 -1.02 -10.55
N ILE A 322 16.74 -0.68 -11.56
CA ILE A 322 16.86 -1.47 -12.79
C ILE A 322 17.38 -2.89 -12.47
N GLY A 323 18.32 -3.00 -11.53
CA GLY A 323 18.82 -4.30 -11.05
C GLY A 323 17.72 -5.15 -10.40
N GLU A 324 16.91 -4.54 -9.55
CA GLU A 324 15.79 -5.22 -8.87
C GLU A 324 14.68 -5.62 -9.87
N MET A 325 14.35 -4.77 -10.83
CA MET A 325 13.40 -5.08 -11.90
C MET A 325 13.86 -6.30 -12.72
N ARG A 326 15.14 -6.40 -13.05
CA ARG A 326 15.70 -7.58 -13.74
C ARG A 326 15.57 -8.86 -12.92
N LYS A 327 15.73 -8.79 -11.59
CA LYS A 327 15.51 -9.92 -10.69
C LYS A 327 14.03 -10.33 -10.70
N ALA A 328 13.10 -9.38 -10.64
CA ALA A 328 11.67 -9.64 -10.70
C ALA A 328 11.26 -10.32 -12.02
N VAL A 329 11.74 -9.83 -13.16
CA VAL A 329 11.52 -10.43 -14.48
C VAL A 329 12.07 -11.86 -14.54
N GLN A 330 13.28 -12.09 -14.02
CA GLN A 330 13.90 -13.42 -14.02
C GLN A 330 13.12 -14.41 -13.14
N ALA A 331 12.71 -14.02 -11.95
CA ALA A 331 11.89 -14.84 -11.06
C ALA A 331 10.52 -15.15 -11.70
N THR A 332 9.90 -14.15 -12.34
CA THR A 332 8.64 -14.32 -13.08
C THR A 332 8.81 -15.33 -14.22
N LYS A 333 9.89 -15.26 -14.99
CA LYS A 333 10.20 -16.26 -16.03
C LYS A 333 10.26 -17.68 -15.45
N HIS A 334 10.91 -17.90 -14.31
CA HIS A 334 10.94 -19.21 -13.64
C HIS A 334 9.54 -19.67 -13.24
N GLY A 335 8.68 -18.75 -12.79
CA GLY A 335 7.28 -19.03 -12.52
C GLY A 335 6.53 -19.53 -13.75
N PHE A 336 6.71 -18.89 -14.91
CA PHE A 336 6.14 -19.33 -16.18
C PHE A 336 6.68 -20.70 -16.61
N ASP A 337 7.99 -20.96 -16.46
CA ASP A 337 8.58 -22.27 -16.75
C ASP A 337 7.94 -23.36 -15.87
N HIS A 338 7.63 -23.07 -14.60
CA HIS A 338 6.93 -23.99 -13.69
C HIS A 338 5.48 -24.24 -14.11
N ILE A 339 4.76 -23.21 -14.57
CA ILE A 339 3.41 -23.37 -15.14
C ILE A 339 3.47 -24.33 -16.34
N LEU A 340 4.39 -24.08 -17.28
CA LEU A 340 4.54 -24.91 -18.49
C LEU A 340 4.88 -26.36 -18.15
N ALA A 341 5.74 -26.60 -17.17
CA ALA A 341 6.06 -27.94 -16.68
C ALA A 341 4.85 -28.64 -16.03
N LYS A 342 3.98 -27.88 -15.35
CA LYS A 342 2.77 -28.40 -14.69
C LYS A 342 1.58 -28.59 -15.63
N LEU A 343 1.56 -27.89 -16.76
CA LEU A 343 0.42 -27.86 -17.71
C LEU A 343 -0.03 -29.26 -18.16
N PRO A 344 0.84 -30.21 -18.58
CA PRO A 344 0.41 -31.53 -19.01
C PRO A 344 -0.37 -32.30 -17.93
N GLU A 345 0.00 -32.13 -16.66
CA GLU A 345 -0.68 -32.74 -15.53
C GLU A 345 -2.01 -32.06 -15.21
N ALA A 346 -2.12 -30.76 -15.46
CA ALA A 346 -3.30 -29.96 -15.14
C ALA A 346 -4.43 -30.11 -16.16
N LEU A 347 -4.11 -30.45 -17.42
CA LEU A 347 -5.11 -30.55 -18.51
C LEU A 347 -6.31 -31.41 -18.12
N ASP A 348 -7.50 -30.91 -18.44
CA ASP A 348 -8.80 -31.55 -18.24
C ASP A 348 -9.16 -31.91 -16.79
N LYS A 349 -8.36 -31.46 -15.80
CA LYS A 349 -8.66 -31.64 -14.38
C LYS A 349 -9.62 -30.56 -13.87
N PRO A 350 -10.49 -30.87 -12.91
CA PRO A 350 -11.26 -29.86 -12.21
C PRO A 350 -10.33 -28.82 -11.58
N ARG A 351 -10.69 -27.52 -11.71
CA ARG A 351 -9.93 -26.38 -11.15
C ARG A 351 -8.48 -26.31 -11.64
N SER A 352 -8.23 -26.73 -12.90
CA SER A 352 -6.86 -26.76 -13.43
C SER A 352 -6.24 -25.36 -13.56
N GLU A 353 -7.03 -24.28 -13.70
CA GLU A 353 -6.52 -22.93 -13.60
C GLU A 353 -5.84 -22.70 -12.24
N ARG A 354 -6.42 -23.17 -11.11
CA ARG A 354 -5.80 -23.06 -9.77
C ARG A 354 -4.59 -23.97 -9.59
N ILE A 355 -4.51 -25.09 -10.29
CA ILE A 355 -3.32 -25.94 -10.27
C ILE A 355 -2.13 -25.17 -10.87
N LEU A 356 -2.36 -24.45 -11.96
CA LEU A 356 -1.33 -23.65 -12.62
C LEU A 356 -0.99 -22.37 -11.82
N GLU A 357 -1.99 -21.71 -11.24
CA GLU A 357 -1.80 -20.60 -10.29
C GLU A 357 -0.88 -21.04 -9.13
N GLY A 358 -1.18 -22.20 -8.52
CA GLY A 358 -0.37 -22.74 -7.43
C GLY A 358 1.09 -23.05 -7.83
N ALA A 359 1.32 -23.44 -9.09
CA ALA A 359 2.66 -23.64 -9.60
C ALA A 359 3.46 -22.34 -9.69
N PHE A 360 2.84 -21.24 -10.12
CA PHE A 360 3.43 -19.92 -10.14
C PHE A 360 3.69 -19.38 -8.72
N ASN A 361 2.67 -19.47 -7.85
CA ASN A 361 2.73 -18.96 -6.49
C ASN A 361 3.85 -19.60 -5.65
N ALA A 362 4.14 -20.88 -5.91
CA ALA A 362 5.25 -21.59 -5.25
C ALA A 362 6.60 -20.91 -5.59
N VAL A 363 6.85 -20.65 -6.87
CA VAL A 363 8.08 -19.97 -7.33
C VAL A 363 8.15 -18.53 -6.84
N ALA A 364 7.03 -17.79 -6.89
CA ALA A 364 6.98 -16.41 -6.41
C ALA A 364 7.38 -16.31 -4.94
N ARG A 365 6.99 -17.29 -4.11
CA ARG A 365 7.39 -17.32 -2.69
C ARG A 365 8.79 -17.87 -2.46
N GLU A 366 9.31 -18.72 -3.34
CA GLU A 366 10.66 -19.31 -3.26
C GLU A 366 11.73 -18.29 -3.67
N GLU A 367 11.52 -17.59 -4.78
CA GLU A 367 12.52 -16.70 -5.38
C GLU A 367 12.29 -15.21 -5.08
N GLY A 368 11.11 -14.86 -4.57
CA GLY A 368 10.74 -13.49 -4.22
C GLY A 368 10.08 -13.37 -2.87
N ASN A 369 9.48 -12.22 -2.67
CA ASN A 369 8.72 -11.91 -1.49
C ASN A 369 7.31 -12.51 -1.58
N ALA A 370 6.61 -12.23 -2.70
CA ALA A 370 5.24 -12.62 -2.93
C ALA A 370 4.88 -12.49 -4.42
N LEU A 371 3.59 -12.53 -4.71
CA LEU A 371 3.03 -12.09 -5.98
C LEU A 371 3.02 -10.56 -6.01
N GLY A 372 3.33 -9.96 -7.16
CA GLY A 372 3.16 -8.53 -7.38
C GLY A 372 1.68 -8.12 -7.43
N TYR A 373 0.85 -9.02 -7.93
CA TYR A 373 -0.61 -8.94 -8.00
C TYR A 373 -1.21 -10.35 -8.11
N ASP A 374 -2.53 -10.47 -7.94
CA ASP A 374 -3.21 -11.77 -8.02
C ASP A 374 -3.07 -12.37 -9.42
N THR A 375 -2.44 -13.53 -9.52
CA THR A 375 -2.16 -14.24 -10.76
C THR A 375 -3.44 -14.55 -11.55
N ILE A 376 -3.46 -14.24 -12.84
CA ILE A 376 -4.54 -14.55 -13.77
C ILE A 376 -4.15 -15.80 -14.57
N ILE A 377 -4.94 -16.86 -14.44
CA ILE A 377 -4.88 -18.06 -15.27
C ILE A 377 -6.25 -18.23 -15.93
N ALA A 378 -6.36 -17.84 -17.18
CA ALA A 378 -7.65 -17.76 -17.87
C ALA A 378 -7.66 -18.63 -19.13
N SER A 379 -8.46 -19.72 -19.12
CA SER A 379 -8.59 -20.66 -20.21
C SER A 379 -9.92 -20.48 -20.96
N GLY A 380 -9.90 -20.51 -22.27
CA GLY A 380 -11.10 -20.45 -23.11
C GLY A 380 -11.96 -19.22 -22.82
N GLU A 381 -13.20 -19.41 -22.44
CA GLU A 381 -14.19 -18.34 -22.17
C GLU A 381 -13.81 -17.37 -21.03
N HIS A 382 -12.85 -17.73 -20.19
CA HIS A 382 -12.33 -16.87 -19.15
C HIS A 382 -11.28 -15.86 -19.66
N ALA A 383 -10.57 -16.18 -20.74
CA ALA A 383 -9.50 -15.35 -21.26
C ALA A 383 -9.95 -13.93 -21.67
N PRO A 384 -11.17 -13.67 -22.17
CA PRO A 384 -11.63 -12.30 -22.43
C PRO A 384 -12.12 -11.55 -21.16
N ILE A 385 -11.99 -12.11 -19.98
CA ILE A 385 -12.28 -11.44 -18.70
C ILE A 385 -10.96 -10.92 -18.16
N LEU A 386 -10.72 -9.61 -18.28
CA LEU A 386 -9.42 -8.99 -18.08
C LEU A 386 -8.76 -9.35 -16.75
N HIS A 387 -9.51 -9.33 -15.64
CA HIS A 387 -9.02 -9.68 -14.29
C HIS A 387 -9.68 -10.95 -13.77
N TRP A 388 -9.47 -12.08 -14.48
CA TRP A 388 -9.94 -13.39 -14.07
C TRP A 388 -9.05 -14.00 -12.96
N MET A 389 -9.13 -13.47 -11.76
CA MET A 389 -8.36 -13.93 -10.58
C MET A 389 -9.03 -15.07 -9.81
N ARG A 390 -10.24 -15.47 -10.18
CA ARG A 390 -10.93 -16.60 -9.52
C ARG A 390 -10.29 -17.94 -9.81
N ASN A 391 -9.73 -18.09 -11.00
CA ASN A 391 -9.01 -19.28 -11.48
C ASN A 391 -9.77 -20.60 -11.18
N THR A 392 -11.08 -20.63 -11.46
CA THR A 392 -11.95 -21.76 -11.12
C THR A 392 -12.22 -22.71 -12.29
N GLY A 393 -11.72 -22.39 -13.47
CA GLY A 393 -12.00 -23.10 -14.70
C GLY A 393 -11.20 -24.38 -14.91
N VAL A 394 -11.57 -25.07 -15.98
CA VAL A 394 -10.89 -26.25 -16.49
C VAL A 394 -10.09 -25.87 -17.73
N VAL A 395 -8.80 -26.07 -17.70
CA VAL A 395 -7.92 -25.89 -18.87
C VAL A 395 -8.03 -27.12 -19.76
N ARG A 396 -8.63 -26.95 -20.95
CA ARG A 396 -8.84 -28.05 -21.91
C ARG A 396 -7.77 -28.04 -22.99
N LYS A 397 -7.50 -29.22 -23.53
CA LYS A 397 -6.56 -29.36 -24.63
C LYS A 397 -7.04 -28.60 -25.87
N GLY A 398 -6.24 -27.66 -26.35
CA GLY A 398 -6.53 -26.85 -27.54
C GLY A 398 -7.14 -25.47 -27.23
N ASP A 399 -7.54 -25.22 -25.98
CA ASP A 399 -7.97 -23.88 -25.56
C ASP A 399 -6.80 -22.88 -25.66
N MET A 400 -7.13 -21.62 -25.88
CA MET A 400 -6.19 -20.54 -25.65
C MET A 400 -6.10 -20.32 -24.14
N LEU A 401 -4.89 -20.37 -23.61
CA LEU A 401 -4.59 -20.10 -22.20
C LEU A 401 -3.85 -18.78 -22.10
N LEU A 402 -4.46 -17.82 -21.41
CA LEU A 402 -3.89 -16.54 -21.06
C LEU A 402 -3.37 -16.64 -19.62
N ILE A 403 -2.11 -16.32 -19.43
CA ILE A 403 -1.43 -16.25 -18.12
C ILE A 403 -0.88 -14.86 -17.96
N ASP A 404 -1.22 -14.21 -16.86
CA ASP A 404 -0.77 -12.89 -16.50
C ASP A 404 -0.31 -12.93 -15.04
N ALA A 405 0.98 -12.74 -14.81
CA ALA A 405 1.61 -12.95 -13.53
C ALA A 405 2.94 -12.21 -13.38
N GLY A 406 3.21 -11.73 -12.18
CA GLY A 406 4.45 -11.08 -11.80
C GLY A 406 4.92 -11.47 -10.41
N VAL A 407 6.22 -11.64 -10.24
CA VAL A 407 6.86 -11.86 -8.93
C VAL A 407 7.31 -10.54 -8.35
N GLU A 408 6.89 -10.24 -7.12
CA GLU A 408 7.46 -9.18 -6.30
C GLU A 408 8.69 -9.72 -5.58
N VAL A 409 9.86 -9.13 -5.82
CA VAL A 409 11.10 -9.51 -5.13
C VAL A 409 11.17 -8.87 -3.72
N ASN A 410 12.14 -9.28 -2.90
CA ASN A 410 12.23 -8.83 -1.49
C ASN A 410 12.33 -7.31 -1.32
N SER A 411 12.85 -6.60 -2.32
CA SER A 411 12.90 -5.14 -2.38
C SER A 411 11.59 -4.49 -2.81
N LEU A 412 10.52 -5.28 -3.03
CA LEU A 412 9.17 -4.89 -3.47
C LEU A 412 9.05 -4.50 -4.95
N TYR A 413 10.09 -4.57 -5.75
CA TYR A 413 9.97 -4.38 -7.19
C TYR A 413 9.28 -5.59 -7.82
N THR A 414 8.35 -5.35 -8.72
CA THR A 414 7.55 -6.39 -9.37
C THR A 414 7.70 -6.37 -10.88
N ALA A 415 7.66 -7.53 -11.51
CA ALA A 415 7.42 -7.66 -12.95
C ALA A 415 5.93 -7.78 -13.24
N ASP A 416 5.59 -7.60 -14.53
CA ASP A 416 4.24 -7.76 -15.07
C ASP A 416 4.31 -8.37 -16.47
N ILE A 417 3.97 -9.65 -16.61
CA ILE A 417 4.16 -10.38 -17.87
C ILE A 417 2.92 -11.19 -18.20
N THR A 418 2.39 -10.97 -19.41
CA THR A 418 1.32 -11.82 -19.95
C THR A 418 1.78 -12.62 -21.15
N ARG A 419 1.39 -13.91 -21.19
CA ARG A 419 1.53 -14.81 -22.34
C ARG A 419 0.22 -15.52 -22.64
N THR A 420 -0.10 -15.60 -23.92
CA THR A 420 -1.27 -16.36 -24.40
C THR A 420 -0.81 -17.40 -25.42
N PHE A 421 -1.22 -18.65 -25.25
CA PHE A 421 -0.84 -19.76 -26.17
C PHE A 421 -1.87 -20.88 -26.15
N PRO A 422 -1.94 -21.71 -27.23
CA PRO A 422 -2.81 -22.89 -27.24
C PRO A 422 -2.22 -24.00 -26.36
N THR A 423 -3.02 -24.59 -25.49
CA THR A 423 -2.59 -25.61 -24.51
C THR A 423 -2.06 -26.90 -25.12
N ASN A 424 -2.29 -27.15 -26.40
CA ASN A 424 -1.75 -28.27 -27.17
C ASN A 424 -0.46 -27.91 -27.93
N GLY A 425 0.06 -26.69 -27.76
CA GLY A 425 1.28 -26.20 -28.41
C GLY A 425 1.12 -25.87 -29.91
N LYS A 426 -0.10 -25.89 -30.46
CA LYS A 426 -0.34 -25.66 -31.87
C LYS A 426 -1.55 -24.76 -32.11
N PHE A 427 -1.30 -23.57 -32.67
CA PHE A 427 -2.37 -22.66 -33.10
C PHE A 427 -3.18 -23.27 -34.26
N THR A 428 -4.51 -23.12 -34.21
CA THR A 428 -5.33 -23.19 -35.43
C THR A 428 -5.08 -21.94 -36.28
N ASP A 429 -5.46 -21.97 -37.56
CA ASP A 429 -5.30 -20.79 -38.45
C ASP A 429 -6.09 -19.58 -37.92
N PHE A 430 -7.26 -19.82 -37.30
CA PHE A 430 -8.07 -18.79 -36.69
C PHE A 430 -7.41 -18.20 -35.45
N GLN A 431 -6.96 -19.02 -34.53
CA GLN A 431 -6.22 -18.57 -33.34
C GLN A 431 -4.96 -17.80 -33.72
N ARG A 432 -4.20 -18.29 -34.71
CA ARG A 432 -2.98 -17.63 -35.20
C ARG A 432 -3.28 -16.26 -35.76
N ARG A 433 -4.37 -16.11 -36.54
CA ARG A 433 -4.78 -14.82 -37.11
C ARG A 433 -5.04 -13.77 -36.02
N LEU A 434 -5.77 -14.14 -34.96
CA LEU A 434 -6.08 -13.25 -33.85
C LEU A 434 -4.83 -12.94 -33.01
N TYR A 435 -4.04 -13.98 -32.70
CA TYR A 435 -2.78 -13.83 -31.96
C TYR A 435 -1.80 -12.90 -32.68
N GLN A 436 -1.65 -13.07 -33.99
CA GLN A 436 -0.77 -12.23 -34.80
C GLN A 436 -1.17 -10.76 -34.79
N ALA A 437 -2.46 -10.46 -34.76
CA ALA A 437 -2.94 -9.08 -34.65
C ALA A 437 -2.52 -8.41 -33.34
N VAL A 438 -2.58 -9.15 -32.23
CA VAL A 438 -2.11 -8.64 -30.92
C VAL A 438 -0.59 -8.50 -30.90
N LEU A 439 0.14 -9.46 -31.46
CA LEU A 439 1.61 -9.39 -31.57
C LEU A 439 2.06 -8.22 -32.45
N ASP A 440 1.40 -7.99 -33.59
CA ASP A 440 1.68 -6.85 -34.47
C ASP A 440 1.38 -5.52 -33.74
N SER A 441 0.35 -5.49 -32.91
CA SER A 441 0.00 -4.33 -32.07
C SER A 441 1.09 -4.06 -31.03
N GLN A 442 1.57 -5.09 -30.33
CA GLN A 442 2.65 -4.96 -29.37
C GLN A 442 3.93 -4.48 -30.07
N GLN A 443 4.27 -5.04 -31.22
CA GLN A 443 5.43 -4.63 -32.01
C GLN A 443 5.36 -3.13 -32.40
N ALA A 444 4.18 -2.64 -32.78
CA ALA A 444 3.97 -1.23 -33.06
C ALA A 444 4.17 -0.36 -31.80
N GLY A 445 3.74 -0.86 -30.63
CA GLY A 445 4.03 -0.24 -29.33
C GLY A 445 5.52 -0.13 -29.03
N PHE A 446 6.29 -1.20 -29.23
CA PHE A 446 7.75 -1.21 -29.10
C PHE A 446 8.43 -0.23 -30.06
N GLU A 447 7.96 -0.13 -31.30
CA GLU A 447 8.49 0.81 -32.28
C GLU A 447 8.21 2.28 -31.91
N ALA A 448 7.11 2.55 -31.23
CA ALA A 448 6.75 3.87 -30.70
C ALA A 448 7.52 4.21 -29.41
N ALA A 449 7.89 3.23 -28.60
CA ALA A 449 8.55 3.38 -27.31
C ALA A 449 10.03 3.75 -27.45
N LYS A 450 10.30 4.94 -27.99
CA LYS A 450 11.68 5.44 -28.22
C LYS A 450 11.95 6.67 -27.35
N PRO A 451 13.17 6.85 -26.84
CA PRO A 451 13.57 8.07 -26.17
C PRO A 451 13.20 9.32 -26.98
N GLY A 452 12.52 10.27 -26.35
CA GLY A 452 12.02 11.50 -26.96
C GLY A 452 10.64 11.42 -27.61
N ALA A 453 10.07 10.23 -27.84
CA ALA A 453 8.67 10.07 -28.20
C ALA A 453 7.76 10.44 -27.02
N THR A 454 6.49 10.72 -27.26
CA THR A 454 5.52 10.93 -26.17
C THR A 454 5.02 9.58 -25.67
N TYR A 455 4.92 9.40 -24.35
CA TYR A 455 4.52 8.12 -23.77
C TYR A 455 3.17 7.61 -24.32
N SER A 456 2.17 8.49 -24.48
CA SER A 456 0.88 8.14 -25.07
C SER A 456 0.94 7.68 -26.54
N ASP A 457 2.05 7.93 -27.27
CA ASP A 457 2.22 7.45 -28.65
C ASP A 457 2.25 5.92 -28.70
N ILE A 458 2.69 5.24 -27.61
CA ILE A 458 2.64 3.78 -27.47
C ILE A 458 1.20 3.28 -27.61
N HIS A 459 0.30 3.88 -26.83
CA HIS A 459 -1.12 3.52 -26.87
C HIS A 459 -1.73 3.74 -28.25
N HIS A 460 -1.48 4.90 -28.85
CA HIS A 460 -2.00 5.24 -30.17
C HIS A 460 -1.49 4.29 -31.27
N ALA A 461 -0.21 3.90 -31.20
CA ALA A 461 0.36 2.94 -32.16
C ALA A 461 -0.28 1.57 -32.04
N CYS A 462 -0.44 1.06 -30.83
CA CYS A 462 -1.11 -0.22 -30.57
C CYS A 462 -2.58 -0.19 -31.05
N MET A 463 -3.34 0.84 -30.68
CA MET A 463 -4.75 0.97 -31.02
C MET A 463 -4.99 1.08 -32.52
N ARG A 464 -4.09 1.72 -33.27
CA ARG A 464 -4.19 1.80 -34.72
C ARG A 464 -4.15 0.42 -35.38
N VAL A 465 -3.24 -0.45 -34.93
CA VAL A 465 -3.15 -1.83 -35.44
C VAL A 465 -4.43 -2.60 -35.10
N ILE A 466 -4.90 -2.52 -33.86
CA ILE A 466 -6.14 -3.19 -33.41
C ILE A 466 -7.34 -2.71 -34.23
N ALA A 467 -7.53 -1.41 -34.38
CA ALA A 467 -8.65 -0.85 -35.16
C ALA A 467 -8.61 -1.32 -36.63
N GLN A 468 -7.42 -1.33 -37.25
CA GLN A 468 -7.24 -1.81 -38.62
C GLN A 468 -7.62 -3.29 -38.74
N ARG A 469 -7.15 -4.16 -37.83
CA ARG A 469 -7.47 -5.59 -37.87
C ARG A 469 -8.97 -5.85 -37.66
N LEU A 470 -9.60 -5.15 -36.71
CA LEU A 470 -11.05 -5.24 -36.50
C LEU A 470 -11.86 -4.79 -37.70
N HIS A 471 -11.41 -3.72 -38.39
CA HIS A 471 -12.02 -3.28 -39.65
C HIS A 471 -11.85 -4.32 -40.76
N ASP A 472 -10.63 -4.85 -40.97
CA ASP A 472 -10.34 -5.87 -41.98
C ASP A 472 -11.16 -7.16 -41.79
N TRP A 473 -11.52 -7.46 -40.53
CA TRP A 473 -12.39 -8.61 -40.21
C TRP A 473 -13.89 -8.31 -40.30
N GLY A 474 -14.26 -7.06 -40.62
CA GLY A 474 -15.65 -6.63 -40.69
C GLY A 474 -16.38 -6.54 -39.38
N LEU A 475 -15.63 -6.43 -38.26
CA LEU A 475 -16.19 -6.30 -36.91
C LEU A 475 -16.44 -4.83 -36.55
N LEU A 476 -15.66 -3.90 -37.09
CA LEU A 476 -15.78 -2.49 -36.82
C LEU A 476 -16.92 -1.87 -37.62
N PRO A 477 -17.90 -1.18 -36.98
CA PRO A 477 -19.08 -0.64 -37.69
C PRO A 477 -18.82 0.67 -38.45
N VAL A 478 -17.64 1.24 -38.27
CA VAL A 478 -17.17 2.53 -38.84
C VAL A 478 -15.80 2.35 -39.46
N ASP A 479 -15.30 3.33 -40.22
CA ASP A 479 -13.93 3.28 -40.69
C ASP A 479 -12.89 3.46 -39.57
N VAL A 480 -11.63 3.17 -39.88
CA VAL A 480 -10.55 3.15 -38.89
C VAL A 480 -10.33 4.55 -38.28
N GLU A 481 -10.32 5.60 -39.11
CA GLU A 481 -10.04 6.96 -38.66
C GLU A 481 -11.20 7.50 -37.79
N GLU A 482 -12.45 7.20 -38.15
CA GLU A 482 -13.60 7.50 -37.30
C GLU A 482 -13.50 6.76 -35.96
N SER A 483 -13.16 5.48 -35.98
CA SER A 483 -13.01 4.70 -34.74
C SER A 483 -11.85 5.20 -33.86
N LEU A 484 -10.78 5.72 -34.42
CA LEU A 484 -9.64 6.26 -33.66
C LEU A 484 -9.87 7.69 -33.17
N SER A 485 -10.92 8.37 -33.64
CA SER A 485 -11.25 9.73 -33.19
C SER A 485 -11.67 9.74 -31.70
N PRO A 486 -11.53 10.88 -31.01
CA PRO A 486 -11.98 11.01 -29.61
C PRO A 486 -13.48 10.69 -29.42
N GLU A 487 -14.31 11.00 -30.40
CA GLU A 487 -15.76 10.80 -30.40
C GLU A 487 -16.17 9.38 -30.83
N GLY A 488 -15.29 8.66 -31.52
CA GLY A 488 -15.52 7.31 -32.03
C GLY A 488 -15.30 6.23 -30.99
N GLN A 489 -14.09 5.70 -30.95
CA GLN A 489 -13.60 4.70 -29.98
C GLN A 489 -14.28 3.32 -30.06
N GLN A 490 -14.94 2.96 -31.18
CA GLN A 490 -15.68 1.69 -31.31
C GLN A 490 -14.77 0.46 -31.18
N HIS A 491 -13.50 0.54 -31.63
CA HIS A 491 -12.50 -0.52 -31.46
C HIS A 491 -12.25 -0.89 -29.98
N ARG A 492 -12.49 0.06 -29.07
CA ARG A 492 -12.33 -0.14 -27.62
C ARG A 492 -13.33 -1.14 -27.02
N ARG A 493 -14.37 -1.56 -27.77
CA ARG A 493 -15.25 -2.62 -27.31
C ARG A 493 -14.50 -3.92 -27.00
N TRP A 494 -13.42 -4.19 -27.72
CA TRP A 494 -12.61 -5.40 -27.58
C TRP A 494 -11.23 -5.16 -26.99
N LEU A 495 -10.94 -3.92 -26.60
CA LEU A 495 -9.74 -3.52 -25.85
C LEU A 495 -10.04 -2.23 -25.07
N ALA A 496 -10.80 -2.35 -23.98
CA ALA A 496 -11.33 -1.19 -23.24
C ALA A 496 -10.27 -0.46 -22.40
N CYS A 497 -9.20 -1.15 -21.95
CA CYS A 497 -8.13 -0.61 -21.08
C CYS A 497 -7.04 0.13 -21.86
N GLY A 498 -6.11 0.76 -21.14
CA GLY A 498 -4.81 1.19 -21.66
C GLY A 498 -3.99 -0.02 -22.12
N VAL A 499 -2.90 0.24 -22.80
CA VAL A 499 -1.97 -0.81 -23.27
C VAL A 499 -0.56 -0.61 -22.74
N ALA A 500 -0.38 0.27 -21.76
CA ALA A 500 0.91 0.54 -21.12
C ALA A 500 0.69 1.26 -19.80
N HIS A 501 1.46 0.92 -18.79
CA HIS A 501 1.56 1.64 -17.52
C HIS A 501 2.98 1.57 -16.98
N HIS A 502 3.38 2.57 -16.17
CA HIS A 502 4.64 2.51 -15.47
C HIS A 502 4.64 1.37 -14.44
N LEU A 503 5.80 0.78 -14.23
CA LEU A 503 6.03 -0.39 -13.42
C LEU A 503 7.26 -0.17 -12.53
N GLY A 504 7.25 -0.71 -11.33
CA GLY A 504 8.37 -0.58 -10.38
C GLY A 504 8.06 -1.21 -9.05
N LEU A 505 8.03 -0.39 -7.98
CA LEU A 505 7.60 -0.82 -6.65
C LEU A 505 6.12 -1.20 -6.61
N ASP A 506 5.30 -0.54 -7.40
CA ASP A 506 3.91 -0.92 -7.63
C ASP A 506 3.75 -1.48 -9.04
N VAL A 507 2.82 -2.43 -9.22
CA VAL A 507 2.49 -2.94 -10.55
C VAL A 507 1.96 -1.81 -11.45
N HIS A 508 1.06 -0.97 -10.94
CA HIS A 508 0.63 0.27 -11.58
C HIS A 508 1.33 1.46 -10.91
N ASP A 509 2.64 1.60 -11.16
CA ASP A 509 3.46 2.59 -10.47
C ASP A 509 3.20 4.02 -10.97
N CYS A 510 3.56 4.99 -10.13
CA CYS A 510 3.49 6.42 -10.46
C CYS A 510 2.07 6.95 -10.75
N ALA A 511 1.02 6.28 -10.28
CA ALA A 511 -0.37 6.62 -10.60
C ALA A 511 -0.81 8.04 -10.15
N GLN A 512 -0.15 8.63 -9.15
CA GLN A 512 -0.41 9.98 -8.65
C GLN A 512 0.38 11.07 -9.40
N ALA A 513 1.21 10.70 -10.37
CA ALA A 513 1.93 11.66 -11.19
C ALA A 513 0.96 12.50 -12.05
N ARG A 514 1.36 13.73 -12.35
CA ARG A 514 0.57 14.60 -13.23
C ARG A 514 0.51 14.04 -14.65
N TYR A 515 -0.57 14.37 -15.36
CA TYR A 515 -0.75 13.95 -16.75
C TYR A 515 0.47 14.29 -17.63
N GLU A 516 1.01 15.51 -17.49
CA GLU A 516 2.15 15.98 -18.24
C GLU A 516 3.43 15.20 -17.96
N SER A 517 3.56 14.67 -16.74
CA SER A 517 4.70 13.86 -16.30
C SER A 517 4.49 12.37 -16.57
N TYR A 518 3.26 11.90 -16.86
CA TYR A 518 2.92 10.51 -17.15
C TYR A 518 2.57 10.34 -18.65
N GLN A 519 1.30 10.52 -19.03
CA GLN A 519 0.81 10.29 -20.39
C GLN A 519 1.39 11.28 -21.42
N GLY A 520 1.58 12.54 -21.02
CA GLY A 520 2.14 13.60 -21.83
C GLY A 520 3.67 13.67 -21.82
N ALA A 521 4.33 12.85 -21.00
CA ALA A 521 5.78 12.88 -20.84
C ALA A 521 6.52 12.42 -22.09
N LYS A 522 7.76 12.91 -22.24
CA LYS A 522 8.72 12.31 -23.17
C LYS A 522 9.35 11.09 -22.51
N ILE A 523 9.45 10.01 -23.29
CA ILE A 523 10.12 8.78 -22.84
C ILE A 523 11.61 9.09 -22.66
N GLU A 524 12.14 8.74 -21.50
CA GLU A 524 13.54 8.90 -21.14
C GLU A 524 14.19 7.54 -20.83
N PRO A 525 15.49 7.38 -21.07
CA PRO A 525 16.22 6.19 -20.62
C PRO A 525 16.09 6.00 -19.11
N GLY A 526 15.78 4.78 -18.67
CA GLY A 526 15.54 4.44 -17.27
C GLY A 526 14.06 4.41 -16.88
N MET A 527 13.14 4.89 -17.72
CA MET A 527 11.72 4.61 -17.54
C MET A 527 11.45 3.13 -17.78
N ILE A 528 10.64 2.51 -16.92
CA ILE A 528 10.20 1.12 -17.07
C ILE A 528 8.67 1.10 -17.06
N PHE A 529 8.10 0.43 -18.05
CA PHE A 529 6.66 0.36 -18.25
C PHE A 529 6.29 -0.91 -19.04
N THR A 530 5.01 -1.29 -18.99
CA THR A 530 4.47 -2.41 -19.76
C THR A 530 4.11 -1.99 -21.19
N ILE A 531 4.07 -2.95 -22.11
CA ILE A 531 3.40 -2.85 -23.41
C ILE A 531 2.54 -4.10 -23.58
N GLU A 532 1.22 -3.94 -23.43
CA GLU A 532 0.27 -5.04 -23.18
C GLU A 532 -1.03 -4.98 -24.01
N PRO A 533 -0.98 -4.81 -25.32
CA PRO A 533 -2.20 -4.85 -26.12
C PRO A 533 -2.89 -6.21 -26.01
N GLY A 534 -4.21 -6.20 -26.21
CA GLY A 534 -5.03 -7.40 -26.20
C GLY A 534 -6.25 -7.32 -27.11
N LEU A 535 -6.93 -8.45 -27.25
CA LEU A 535 -8.26 -8.57 -27.85
C LEU A 535 -9.12 -9.50 -27.00
N TYR A 536 -10.28 -9.02 -26.60
CA TYR A 536 -11.15 -9.69 -25.64
C TYR A 536 -12.55 -9.89 -26.21
N PHE A 537 -12.78 -11.04 -26.83
CA PHE A 537 -14.05 -11.43 -27.46
C PHE A 537 -14.88 -12.25 -26.47
N ARG A 538 -15.70 -11.57 -25.69
CA ARG A 538 -16.53 -12.20 -24.65
C ARG A 538 -17.52 -13.19 -25.24
N GLU A 539 -17.82 -14.24 -24.48
CA GLU A 539 -18.80 -15.28 -24.87
C GLU A 539 -20.22 -14.71 -25.07
N ASP A 540 -20.57 -13.69 -24.30
CA ASP A 540 -21.89 -13.02 -24.34
C ASP A 540 -21.97 -11.84 -25.33
N ASP A 541 -20.94 -11.61 -26.16
CA ASP A 541 -20.97 -10.57 -27.19
C ASP A 541 -21.71 -11.02 -28.42
N LEU A 542 -22.92 -10.51 -28.62
CA LEU A 542 -23.80 -10.85 -29.76
C LEU A 542 -23.49 -10.03 -31.02
N LEU A 543 -22.59 -9.04 -30.97
CA LEU A 543 -22.20 -8.27 -32.15
C LEU A 543 -21.10 -8.93 -32.98
N ILE A 544 -20.49 -9.99 -32.45
CA ILE A 544 -19.44 -10.73 -33.15
C ILE A 544 -19.92 -12.12 -33.56
N PRO A 545 -19.37 -12.68 -34.67
CA PRO A 545 -19.63 -14.05 -35.04
C PRO A 545 -19.29 -15.05 -33.92
N PRO A 546 -20.02 -16.18 -33.83
CA PRO A 546 -19.83 -17.17 -32.77
C PRO A 546 -18.39 -17.70 -32.65
N GLU A 547 -17.64 -17.79 -33.73
CA GLU A 547 -16.28 -18.31 -33.78
C GLU A 547 -15.26 -17.42 -33.07
N TYR A 548 -15.59 -16.14 -32.83
CA TYR A 548 -14.74 -15.22 -32.04
C TYR A 548 -15.00 -15.33 -30.54
N ARG A 549 -16.20 -15.76 -30.13
CA ARG A 549 -16.65 -15.71 -28.75
C ARG A 549 -15.81 -16.59 -27.83
N GLY A 550 -15.55 -16.12 -26.64
CA GLY A 550 -14.75 -16.84 -25.65
C GLY A 550 -13.24 -16.84 -25.93
N ILE A 551 -12.75 -15.94 -26.81
CA ILE A 551 -11.31 -15.82 -27.09
C ILE A 551 -10.79 -14.52 -26.49
N GLY A 552 -9.79 -14.63 -25.62
CA GLY A 552 -9.01 -13.51 -25.08
C GLY A 552 -7.53 -13.72 -25.35
N ILE A 553 -6.85 -12.67 -25.77
CA ILE A 553 -5.40 -12.67 -26.04
C ILE A 553 -4.84 -11.37 -25.48
N ARG A 554 -3.82 -11.47 -24.64
CA ARG A 554 -2.93 -10.39 -24.22
C ARG A 554 -1.49 -10.85 -24.37
N ILE A 555 -0.63 -9.98 -24.81
CA ILE A 555 0.80 -10.21 -24.90
C ILE A 555 1.45 -8.97 -24.27
N GLU A 556 2.26 -9.19 -23.25
CA GLU A 556 2.79 -8.14 -22.41
C GLU A 556 4.24 -8.39 -22.05
N ASP A 557 5.04 -7.35 -22.12
CA ASP A 557 6.42 -7.33 -21.67
C ASP A 557 6.75 -6.02 -20.96
N ASP A 558 7.65 -6.11 -20.01
CA ASP A 558 8.30 -4.99 -19.31
C ASP A 558 9.41 -4.41 -20.20
N VAL A 559 9.39 -3.12 -20.42
CA VAL A 559 10.29 -2.40 -21.37
C VAL A 559 11.07 -1.30 -20.67
#